data_d8b6e2e4f9706f23e604c91b69cb56a1
#
_entry.id   d8b6e2e4f9706f23e604c91b69cb56a1
#
_cell.length_a   1.000
_cell.length_b   1.000
_cell.length_c   1.000
_cell.angle_alpha   90.00
_cell.angle_beta   90.00
_cell.angle_gamma   90.00
#
_symmetry.space_group_name_H-M   'P 1'
#
loop_
_entity.id
_entity.type
_entity.pdbx_description
1 polymer ?
#
loop_
_entity_poly.entity_id
_entity_poly.type
_entity_poly.pdbx_seq_one_letter_code
_entity_poly.pdbx_strand_id
1 'polypeptide(L)'
;MHHALIVARMKPGSAPQIADIFADSDRGELPHLVGVTRRRLFQFGDDVYLHLIEAERDPGPAIAKVAGHPEFRGISERLEAFVSAYDPATWRSPKDAMAQCFYRWDRDASS
;
A
#
# COMPACT_ATOMS: atom_id res chain seq x y z
N MET A 1 -6.46 -15.81 1.17
CA MET A 1 -5.63 -14.68 0.73
C MET A 1 -6.08 -13.41 1.45
N HIS A 2 -5.16 -12.67 1.97
CA HIS A 2 -5.45 -11.42 2.67
C HIS A 2 -5.32 -10.24 1.73
N HIS A 3 -6.09 -9.19 1.98
CA HIS A 3 -6.09 -7.98 1.19
C HIS A 3 -5.93 -6.77 2.10
N ALA A 4 -5.28 -5.74 1.59
CA ALA A 4 -5.28 -4.42 2.19
C ALA A 4 -5.47 -3.39 1.08
N LEU A 5 -6.33 -2.41 1.33
CA LEU A 5 -6.54 -1.30 0.39
C LEU A 5 -6.17 0.00 1.10
N ILE A 6 -5.11 0.62 0.60
CA ILE A 6 -4.62 1.87 1.15
C ILE A 6 -5.17 3.02 0.31
N VAL A 7 -5.72 4.03 0.97
CA VAL A 7 -6.30 5.21 0.33
C VAL A 7 -5.51 6.44 0.77
N ALA A 8 -5.06 7.23 -0.19
CA ALA A 8 -4.26 8.42 0.08
C ALA A 8 -4.47 9.46 -1.01
N ARG A 9 -3.78 10.59 -0.90
CA ARG A 9 -3.70 11.60 -1.94
C ARG A 9 -2.41 11.46 -2.71
N MET A 10 -2.41 11.85 -3.98
CA MET A 10 -1.20 11.86 -4.79
C MET A 10 -1.12 13.15 -5.58
N LYS A 11 0.09 13.58 -5.91
CA LYS A 11 0.26 14.73 -6.80
C LYS A 11 -0.28 14.37 -8.19
N PRO A 12 -1.07 15.26 -8.81
CA PRO A 12 -1.48 15.05 -10.19
C PRO A 12 -0.28 14.83 -11.11
N GLY A 13 -0.38 13.83 -11.98
CA GLY A 13 0.69 13.52 -12.92
C GLY A 13 1.86 12.74 -12.35
N SER A 14 1.82 12.30 -11.08
CA SER A 14 2.93 11.61 -10.44
C SER A 14 2.88 10.08 -10.55
N ALA A 15 1.86 9.53 -11.21
CA ALA A 15 1.72 8.08 -11.30
C ALA A 15 2.98 7.35 -11.82
N PRO A 16 3.66 7.84 -12.87
CA PRO A 16 4.88 7.16 -13.32
C PRO A 16 5.99 7.12 -12.26
N GLN A 17 6.18 8.21 -11.54
CA GLN A 17 7.20 8.28 -10.48
C GLN A 17 6.87 7.34 -9.33
N ILE A 18 5.60 7.30 -8.92
CA ILE A 18 5.16 6.38 -7.87
C ILE A 18 5.34 4.93 -8.30
N ALA A 19 4.96 4.61 -9.54
CA ALA A 19 5.13 3.27 -10.08
C ALA A 19 6.61 2.85 -10.09
N ASP A 20 7.52 3.74 -10.45
CA ASP A 20 8.95 3.45 -10.45
C ASP A 20 9.48 3.17 -9.04
N ILE A 21 9.00 3.89 -8.04
CA ILE A 21 9.38 3.65 -6.65
C ILE A 21 9.01 2.23 -6.22
N PHE A 22 7.78 1.82 -6.52
CA PHE A 22 7.34 0.47 -6.16
C PHE A 22 8.01 -0.60 -7.01
N ALA A 23 8.27 -0.34 -8.29
CA ALA A 23 8.99 -1.28 -9.13
C ALA A 23 10.38 -1.58 -8.58
N ASP A 24 11.09 -0.56 -8.08
CA ASP A 24 12.38 -0.74 -7.43
C ASP A 24 12.25 -1.53 -6.15
N SER A 25 11.27 -1.20 -5.33
CA SER A 25 11.02 -1.90 -4.07
C SER A 25 10.68 -3.37 -4.27
N ASP A 26 9.88 -3.66 -5.29
CA ASP A 26 9.40 -5.02 -5.53
C ASP A 26 10.50 -5.96 -6.03
N ARG A 27 11.66 -5.42 -6.39
CA ARG A 27 12.86 -6.21 -6.71
C ARG A 27 13.68 -6.57 -5.47
N GLY A 28 13.39 -5.97 -4.32
CA GLY A 28 14.10 -6.21 -3.06
C GLY A 28 13.41 -7.24 -2.18
N GLU A 29 13.75 -7.22 -0.90
CA GLU A 29 13.24 -8.18 0.09
C GLU A 29 11.88 -7.82 0.67
N LEU A 30 11.51 -6.55 0.63
CA LEU A 30 10.36 -6.06 1.36
C LEU A 30 9.05 -6.80 1.03
N PRO A 31 8.71 -7.08 -0.23
CA PRO A 31 7.50 -7.85 -0.53
C PRO A 31 7.49 -9.22 0.12
N HIS A 32 8.65 -9.89 0.17
CA HIS A 32 8.76 -11.21 0.80
C HIS A 32 8.59 -11.12 2.31
N LEU A 33 9.13 -10.10 2.94
CA LEU A 33 9.00 -9.91 4.38
C LEU A 33 7.56 -9.67 4.81
N VAL A 34 6.79 -8.96 3.98
CA VAL A 34 5.38 -8.70 4.23
C VAL A 34 4.49 -9.86 3.75
N GLY A 35 5.01 -10.69 2.85
CA GLY A 35 4.25 -11.79 2.27
C GLY A 35 3.36 -11.34 1.12
N VAL A 36 3.73 -10.27 0.44
CA VAL A 36 2.95 -9.74 -0.69
C VAL A 36 3.06 -10.68 -1.88
N THR A 37 1.91 -11.06 -2.43
CA THR A 37 1.83 -11.89 -3.63
C THR A 37 1.42 -11.08 -4.85
N ARG A 38 0.72 -9.97 -4.64
CA ARG A 38 0.26 -9.11 -5.73
C ARG A 38 0.06 -7.69 -5.23
N ARG A 39 0.41 -6.73 -6.06
CA ARG A 39 0.23 -5.31 -5.79
C ARG A 39 -0.37 -4.65 -7.02
N ARG A 40 -1.34 -3.77 -6.78
CA ARG A 40 -1.90 -2.92 -7.84
C ARG A 40 -2.06 -1.51 -7.33
N LEU A 41 -1.67 -0.55 -8.16
CA LEU A 41 -1.84 0.87 -7.86
C LEU A 41 -2.88 1.45 -8.81
N PHE A 42 -3.82 2.19 -8.26
CA PHE A 42 -4.86 2.84 -9.03
C PHE A 42 -4.88 4.33 -8.73
N GLN A 43 -5.25 5.11 -9.72
CA GLN A 43 -5.50 6.54 -9.57
C GLN A 43 -6.97 6.79 -9.85
N PHE A 44 -7.65 7.50 -8.94
CA PHE A 44 -9.02 7.93 -9.15
C PHE A 44 -9.04 9.44 -9.26
N GLY A 45 -9.60 9.98 -10.37
CA GLY A 45 -9.49 11.40 -10.64
C GLY A 45 -8.01 11.80 -10.79
N ASP A 46 -7.66 12.99 -10.35
CA ASP A 46 -6.31 13.52 -10.47
C ASP A 46 -5.43 13.23 -9.26
N ASP A 47 -6.02 13.04 -8.08
CA ASP A 47 -5.29 13.09 -6.83
C ASP A 47 -5.60 12.00 -5.83
N VAL A 48 -6.44 11.02 -6.15
CA VAL A 48 -6.72 9.92 -5.22
C VAL A 48 -5.87 8.71 -5.59
N TYR A 49 -5.13 8.23 -4.62
CA TYR A 49 -4.23 7.09 -4.71
C TYR A 49 -4.86 5.90 -4.03
N LEU A 50 -4.90 4.78 -4.73
CA LEU A 50 -5.44 3.53 -4.20
C LEU A 50 -4.39 2.43 -4.39
N HIS A 51 -4.05 1.75 -3.32
CA HIS A 51 -3.02 0.73 -3.33
C HIS A 51 -3.60 -0.58 -2.79
N LEU A 52 -3.83 -1.52 -3.69
CA LEU A 52 -4.35 -2.84 -3.34
C LEU A 52 -3.19 -3.81 -3.16
N ILE A 53 -3.13 -4.44 -2.00
CA ILE A 53 -2.13 -5.45 -1.68
C ILE A 53 -2.84 -6.77 -1.44
N GLU A 54 -2.38 -7.83 -2.11
CA GLU A 54 -2.78 -9.21 -1.78
C GLU A 54 -1.58 -9.89 -1.16
N ALA A 55 -1.81 -10.62 -0.06
CA ALA A 55 -0.72 -11.21 0.71
C ALA A 55 -1.12 -12.56 1.29
N GLU A 56 -0.12 -13.40 1.56
CA GLU A 56 -0.30 -14.72 2.17
C GLU A 56 -0.78 -14.64 3.61
N ARG A 57 -0.47 -13.54 4.29
CA ARG A 57 -0.87 -13.28 5.66
C ARG A 57 -1.40 -11.85 5.77
N ASP A 58 -2.02 -11.53 6.89
CA ASP A 58 -2.57 -10.18 7.09
C ASP A 58 -1.47 -9.12 6.91
N PRO A 59 -1.57 -8.25 5.89
CA PRO A 59 -0.53 -7.27 5.63
C PRO A 59 -0.43 -6.17 6.69
N GLY A 60 -1.51 -5.90 7.44
CA GLY A 60 -1.48 -4.86 8.48
C GLY A 60 -0.40 -5.10 9.52
N PRO A 61 -0.46 -6.21 10.29
CA PRO A 61 0.58 -6.53 11.27
C PRO A 61 1.95 -6.75 10.63
N ALA A 62 2.01 -7.33 9.43
CA ALA A 62 3.28 -7.57 8.75
C ALA A 62 3.97 -6.27 8.38
N ILE A 63 3.22 -5.28 7.90
CA ILE A 63 3.74 -3.94 7.60
C ILE A 63 4.25 -3.27 8.87
N ALA A 64 3.50 -3.39 9.97
CA ALA A 64 3.93 -2.82 11.25
C ALA A 64 5.28 -3.38 11.72
N LYS A 65 5.53 -4.67 11.47
CA LYS A 65 6.79 -5.30 11.85
C LYS A 65 7.99 -4.78 11.05
N VAL A 66 7.77 -4.39 9.79
CA VAL A 66 8.87 -3.93 8.93
C VAL A 66 8.97 -2.42 8.87
N ALA A 67 8.17 -1.69 9.65
CA ALA A 67 8.17 -0.22 9.62
C ALA A 67 9.55 0.39 9.90
N GLY A 68 10.38 -0.28 10.69
CA GLY A 68 11.76 0.15 10.95
C GLY A 68 12.79 -0.37 9.96
N HIS A 69 12.39 -1.21 9.01
CA HIS A 69 13.32 -1.78 8.05
C HIS A 69 13.83 -0.69 7.09
N PRO A 70 15.15 -0.66 6.78
CA PRO A 70 15.71 0.37 5.90
C PRO A 70 15.01 0.49 4.56
N GLU A 71 14.62 -0.61 3.93
CA GLU A 71 13.93 -0.58 2.65
C GLU A 71 12.55 0.08 2.77
N PHE A 72 11.81 -0.23 3.85
CA PHE A 72 10.51 0.38 4.10
C PHE A 72 10.63 1.88 4.31
N ARG A 73 11.60 2.29 5.12
CA ARG A 73 11.86 3.72 5.39
C ARG A 73 12.27 4.44 4.12
N GLY A 74 13.12 3.82 3.30
CA GLY A 74 13.55 4.40 2.04
C GLY A 74 12.39 4.63 1.09
N ILE A 75 11.46 3.66 0.96
CA ILE A 75 10.27 3.81 0.13
C ILE A 75 9.39 4.93 0.67
N SER A 76 9.15 4.95 1.99
CA SER A 76 8.32 5.96 2.62
C SER A 76 8.86 7.36 2.36
N GLU A 77 10.17 7.55 2.48
CA GLU A 77 10.82 8.83 2.21
C GLU A 77 10.66 9.25 0.75
N ARG A 78 10.84 8.33 -0.18
CA ARG A 78 10.67 8.62 -1.61
C ARG A 78 9.23 8.95 -1.95
N LEU A 79 8.28 8.26 -1.34
CA LEU A 79 6.85 8.49 -1.58
C LEU A 79 6.36 9.82 -1.01
N GLU A 80 6.97 10.35 0.03
CA GLU A 80 6.55 11.61 0.65
C GLU A 80 6.49 12.77 -0.34
N ALA A 81 7.29 12.73 -1.40
CA ALA A 81 7.27 13.77 -2.43
C ALA A 81 5.98 13.73 -3.28
N PHE A 82 5.29 12.60 -3.33
CA PHE A 82 4.17 12.38 -4.24
C PHE A 82 2.88 11.96 -3.56
N VAL A 83 2.95 11.33 -2.40
CA VAL A 83 1.79 10.75 -1.70
C VAL A 83 1.67 11.38 -0.32
N SER A 84 0.46 11.75 0.04
CA SER A 84 0.15 12.35 1.34
C SER A 84 -1.13 11.73 1.91
N ALA A 85 -1.40 11.98 3.18
CA ALA A 85 -2.58 11.46 3.84
C ALA A 85 -3.85 11.94 3.14
N TYR A 86 -4.83 11.05 2.98
CA TYR A 86 -6.15 11.40 2.44
C TYR A 86 -6.82 12.46 3.32
N ASP A 87 -6.79 12.23 4.63
CA ASP A 87 -7.28 13.20 5.61
C ASP A 87 -6.22 13.35 6.71
N PRO A 88 -5.41 14.43 6.66
CA PRO A 88 -4.36 14.63 7.65
C PRO A 88 -4.87 14.74 9.09
N ALA A 89 -6.13 15.16 9.27
CA ALA A 89 -6.69 15.31 10.61
C ALA A 89 -6.91 13.97 11.32
N THR A 90 -7.14 12.90 10.55
CA THR A 90 -7.40 11.57 11.11
C THR A 90 -6.24 10.61 10.94
N TRP A 91 -5.28 10.93 10.09
CA TRP A 91 -4.16 10.03 9.80
C TRP A 91 -3.09 10.12 10.87
N ARG A 92 -2.78 9.01 11.51
CA ARG A 92 -1.74 8.91 12.54
C ARG A 92 -0.71 7.84 12.24
N SER A 93 -1.10 6.83 11.49
CA SER A 93 -0.21 5.72 11.12
C SER A 93 -0.72 5.12 9.80
N PRO A 94 0.08 4.28 9.12
CA PRO A 94 -0.36 3.61 7.91
C PRO A 94 -1.69 2.88 8.04
N LYS A 95 -2.01 2.40 9.23
CA LYS A 95 -3.27 1.72 9.52
C LYS A 95 -4.49 2.63 9.25
N ASP A 96 -4.35 3.92 9.51
CA ASP A 96 -5.44 4.88 9.31
C ASP A 96 -5.71 5.16 7.82
N ALA A 97 -4.79 4.76 6.94
CA ALA A 97 -4.97 4.88 5.50
C ALA A 97 -5.65 3.65 4.90
N MET A 98 -5.84 2.59 5.68
CA MET A 98 -6.41 1.34 5.18
C MET A 98 -7.93 1.39 5.18
N ALA A 99 -8.51 1.09 4.01
CA ALA A 99 -9.95 0.95 3.88
C ALA A 99 -10.40 -0.37 4.53
N GLN A 100 -11.60 -0.35 5.09
CA GLN A 100 -12.16 -1.53 5.74
C GLN A 100 -13.03 -2.31 4.75
N CYS A 101 -12.72 -3.59 4.55
CA CYS A 101 -13.55 -4.46 3.75
C CYS A 101 -14.78 -4.85 4.57
N PHE A 102 -15.98 -4.57 4.06
CA PHE A 102 -17.21 -4.88 4.80
C PHE A 102 -18.08 -5.95 4.13
N TYR A 103 -17.63 -6.49 2.97
CA TYR A 103 -18.29 -7.60 2.31
C TYR A 103 -17.29 -8.33 1.44
N ARG A 104 -17.35 -9.64 1.45
CA ARG A 104 -16.46 -10.46 0.62
C ARG A 104 -17.22 -11.66 0.09
N TRP A 105 -17.08 -11.94 -1.19
CA TRP A 105 -17.54 -13.16 -1.82
C TRP A 105 -16.47 -13.65 -2.78
N ASP A 106 -16.11 -14.91 -2.67
CA ASP A 106 -15.11 -15.52 -3.54
C ASP A 106 -15.71 -16.78 -4.14
N ARG A 107 -15.84 -16.80 -5.47
CA ARG A 107 -16.46 -17.92 -6.18
C ARG A 107 -15.77 -19.25 -5.88
N ASP A 108 -14.43 -19.24 -5.86
CA ASP A 108 -13.62 -20.43 -5.68
C ASP A 108 -13.01 -20.52 -4.28
N ALA A 109 -13.54 -19.77 -3.32
CA ALA A 109 -13.07 -19.81 -1.95
C ALA A 109 -13.53 -21.14 -1.33
N SER A 110 -12.65 -22.10 -1.29
CA SER A 110 -12.93 -23.42 -0.76
C SER A 110 -12.60 -23.58 0.72
N SER A 111 -12.17 -22.53 1.34
CA SER A 111 -11.74 -22.58 2.73
C SER A 111 -12.44 -21.56 3.58
#